data_39c90e59f13d8f091dfb41e03eb0b511
#
_entry.id   39c90e59f13d8f091dfb41e03eb0b511
#
_cell.length_a   1.000
_cell.length_b   1.000
_cell.length_c   1.000
_cell.angle_alpha   90.00
_cell.angle_beta   90.00
_cell.angle_gamma   90.00
#
_symmetry.space_group_name_H-M   'P 1'
#
loop_
_entity.id
_entity.type
_entity.pdbx_description
1 polymer ?
#
loop_
_entity_poly.entity_id
_entity_poly.type
_entity_poly.pdbx_seq_one_letter_code
_entity_poly.pdbx_strand_id
1 'polypeptide(L)'
;MPSSRAILAAIVLGCGLTAADANTPTVPAESTIPAAPDVATSPPAALPGARQPPRVALLPSPDLPHVDHLVVRKSQRRLYLMDGDRIVRSYKIALGLEPVGPKERDGDFRTPEGWYRLARRNPRSDYFLSIQISYPNAEDMQRARLHHWQTGGSIMIHGLPNRLKNSPWYYQHNDWTDGCIAVSDADMVEIWLLTRDGTPIDILP
;
A
#
# COMPACT_ATOMS: atom_id res chain seq x y z
N MET A 1 54.96 -31.08 -2.98
CA MET A 1 56.19 -30.24 -3.05
C MET A 1 56.01 -29.24 -4.13
N PRO A 2 56.48 -27.98 -4.06
CA PRO A 2 56.46 -27.05 -2.92
C PRO A 2 55.50 -25.86 -3.22
N SER A 3 54.85 -25.16 -2.29
CA SER A 3 55.36 -24.13 -1.39
C SER A 3 55.86 -22.83 -2.06
N SER A 4 55.20 -21.72 -1.80
CA SER A 4 55.74 -20.38 -1.55
C SER A 4 54.55 -19.43 -1.27
N ARG A 5 54.30 -19.02 -0.05
CA ARG A 5 54.85 -17.96 0.83
C ARG A 5 54.75 -16.57 0.20
N ALA A 6 53.78 -15.81 0.67
CA ALA A 6 53.84 -14.62 1.52
C ALA A 6 54.64 -13.43 0.95
N ILE A 7 54.05 -12.24 1.00
CA ILE A 7 54.73 -11.03 1.54
C ILE A 7 53.64 -10.02 1.98
N LEU A 8 53.77 -9.62 3.24
CA LEU A 8 53.20 -8.47 3.94
C LEU A 8 53.79 -7.16 3.35
N ALA A 9 52.96 -6.12 3.28
CA ALA A 9 53.47 -4.74 3.40
C ALA A 9 52.40 -3.88 4.06
N ALA A 10 52.63 -3.57 5.31
CA ALA A 10 52.04 -2.49 6.05
C ALA A 10 52.72 -1.18 5.68
N ILE A 11 51.97 -0.13 5.41
CA ILE A 11 52.43 1.24 5.50
C ILE A 11 51.45 2.03 6.35
N VAL A 12 51.93 2.41 7.52
CA VAL A 12 51.41 3.44 8.41
C VAL A 12 52.14 4.73 8.10
N LEU A 13 51.45 5.86 8.03
CA LEU A 13 51.82 7.26 8.34
C LEU A 13 50.83 8.13 7.55
N GLY A 14 50.21 9.17 8.04
CA GLY A 14 50.51 10.03 9.17
C GLY A 14 49.37 11.03 9.37
N CYS A 15 49.36 11.50 10.52
CA CYS A 15 48.69 12.57 11.20
C CYS A 15 48.45 13.84 10.34
N GLY A 16 47.27 14.43 10.47
CA GLY A 16 46.96 15.77 9.98
C GLY A 16 45.66 16.27 10.62
N LEU A 17 45.78 16.73 11.89
CA LEU A 17 44.76 17.61 12.50
C LEU A 17 44.82 18.96 11.82
N THR A 18 43.72 19.45 11.27
CA THR A 18 43.45 20.88 11.15
C THR A 18 42.04 21.14 11.65
N ALA A 19 41.97 21.83 12.76
CA ALA A 19 40.77 22.48 13.29
C ALA A 19 40.58 23.82 12.54
N ALA A 20 39.38 24.13 12.14
CA ALA A 20 38.81 25.46 11.83
C ALA A 20 37.44 25.17 11.18
N ASP A 21 36.31 25.82 11.39
CA ASP A 21 35.91 26.96 12.19
C ASP A 21 34.39 26.79 12.46
N ALA A 22 34.01 27.09 13.65
CA ALA A 22 32.60 27.21 14.02
C ALA A 22 32.05 28.49 13.35
N ASN A 23 31.19 28.33 12.35
CA ASN A 23 30.35 29.42 11.87
C ASN A 23 28.89 29.17 12.32
N THR A 24 28.58 29.63 13.52
CA THR A 24 27.22 29.72 14.07
C THR A 24 26.58 30.97 13.43
N PRO A 25 25.48 30.85 12.66
CA PRO A 25 24.74 32.04 12.27
C PRO A 25 24.02 32.61 13.48
N THR A 26 24.41 33.81 13.86
CA THR A 26 23.74 34.66 14.84
C THR A 26 22.33 35.00 14.34
N VAL A 27 21.31 34.55 15.08
CA VAL A 27 19.91 34.96 14.88
C VAL A 27 19.78 36.42 15.29
N PRO A 28 19.33 37.34 14.43
CA PRO A 28 19.07 38.72 14.86
C PRO A 28 17.83 38.77 15.75
N ALA A 29 17.94 39.61 16.76
CA ALA A 29 16.97 39.90 17.81
C ALA A 29 15.57 40.20 17.26
N GLU A 30 14.64 39.67 17.98
CA GLU A 30 13.21 39.89 18.03
C GLU A 30 12.81 41.35 17.79
N SER A 31 12.17 41.60 16.65
CA SER A 31 11.51 42.86 16.34
C SER A 31 10.14 42.85 17.01
N THR A 32 10.01 43.62 18.08
CA THR A 32 8.77 43.83 18.81
C THR A 32 7.74 44.50 17.90
N ILE A 33 6.74 43.76 17.46
CA ILE A 33 5.57 44.28 16.74
C ILE A 33 4.66 44.93 17.78
N PRO A 34 4.33 46.24 17.66
CA PRO A 34 3.38 46.85 18.55
C PRO A 34 1.98 46.28 18.35
N ALA A 35 1.31 45.99 19.45
CA ALA A 35 -0.05 45.50 19.47
C ALA A 35 -0.99 46.49 18.75
N ALA A 36 -1.72 46.03 17.76
CA ALA A 36 -2.78 46.77 17.13
C ALA A 36 -3.95 46.98 18.13
N PRO A 37 -4.61 48.13 18.10
CA PRO A 37 -5.72 48.40 19.02
C PRO A 37 -6.92 47.49 18.69
N ASP A 38 -7.54 46.97 19.76
CA ASP A 38 -8.79 46.21 19.72
C ASP A 38 -9.88 47.03 19.00
N VAL A 39 -10.11 46.74 17.72
CA VAL A 39 -11.32 47.20 17.05
C VAL A 39 -12.42 46.19 17.36
N ALA A 40 -13.29 46.55 18.29
CA ALA A 40 -14.52 45.85 18.55
C ALA A 40 -15.36 45.78 17.24
N THR A 41 -15.22 44.68 16.52
CA THR A 41 -16.04 44.42 15.32
C THR A 41 -17.39 43.91 15.80
N SER A 42 -18.36 44.80 15.86
CA SER A 42 -19.77 44.41 16.00
C SER A 42 -20.15 43.51 14.84
N PRO A 43 -20.88 42.40 15.05
CA PRO A 43 -21.31 41.56 13.93
C PRO A 43 -22.20 42.36 12.97
N PRO A 44 -22.05 42.23 11.65
CA PRO A 44 -22.88 42.94 10.70
C PRO A 44 -24.35 42.53 10.90
N ALA A 45 -25.23 43.55 10.98
CA ALA A 45 -26.67 43.37 11.06
C ALA A 45 -27.14 42.47 9.90
N ALA A 46 -27.86 41.41 10.21
CA ALA A 46 -28.44 40.52 9.24
C ALA A 46 -29.36 41.30 8.30
N LEU A 47 -29.07 41.29 7.02
CA LEU A 47 -29.95 41.88 5.96
C LEU A 47 -31.28 41.13 5.98
N PRO A 48 -32.43 41.80 6.08
CA PRO A 48 -33.73 41.16 6.00
C PRO A 48 -33.98 40.72 4.55
N GLY A 49 -34.08 39.41 4.34
CA GLY A 49 -34.42 38.86 3.01
C GLY A 49 -33.43 37.87 2.41
N ALA A 50 -32.36 37.49 3.09
CA ALA A 50 -31.51 36.41 2.62
C ALA A 50 -32.32 35.09 2.59
N ARG A 51 -32.82 34.71 1.38
CA ARG A 51 -33.40 33.38 1.17
C ARG A 51 -32.34 32.36 1.55
N GLN A 52 -32.64 31.56 2.57
CA GLN A 52 -31.81 30.38 2.85
C GLN A 52 -31.73 29.56 1.57
N PRO A 53 -30.53 29.11 1.18
CA PRO A 53 -30.42 28.19 0.07
C PRO A 53 -31.28 26.93 0.36
N PRO A 54 -31.94 26.37 -0.66
CA PRO A 54 -32.74 25.17 -0.46
C PRO A 54 -31.88 24.14 0.26
N ARG A 55 -32.38 23.61 1.39
CA ARG A 55 -31.79 22.44 2.02
C ARG A 55 -31.89 21.32 1.00
N VAL A 56 -30.77 21.06 0.31
CA VAL A 56 -30.63 19.82 -0.45
C VAL A 56 -30.80 18.72 0.59
N ALA A 57 -31.95 18.06 0.56
CA ALA A 57 -32.12 16.84 1.32
C ALA A 57 -31.03 15.88 0.79
N LEU A 58 -30.00 15.64 1.61
CA LEU A 58 -29.06 14.55 1.32
C LEU A 58 -29.92 13.31 1.19
N LEU A 59 -30.04 12.82 -0.05
CA LEU A 59 -30.63 11.51 -0.28
C LEU A 59 -29.86 10.55 0.66
N PRO A 60 -30.56 9.66 1.37
CA PRO A 60 -29.89 8.68 2.18
C PRO A 60 -28.84 8.00 1.29
N SER A 61 -27.58 8.07 1.71
CA SER A 61 -26.52 7.32 1.02
C SER A 61 -27.01 5.87 0.97
N PRO A 62 -26.98 5.19 -0.19
CA PRO A 62 -27.32 3.79 -0.22
C PRO A 62 -26.45 3.10 0.83
N ASP A 63 -27.06 2.36 1.76
CA ASP A 63 -26.35 1.63 2.77
C ASP A 63 -25.39 0.68 2.05
N LEU A 64 -24.12 1.01 2.06
CA LEU A 64 -23.10 0.14 1.49
C LEU A 64 -23.12 -1.17 2.26
N PRO A 65 -23.07 -2.31 1.58
CA PRO A 65 -23.11 -3.59 2.26
C PRO A 65 -21.91 -3.71 3.21
N HIS A 66 -22.15 -4.30 4.36
CA HIS A 66 -21.11 -4.58 5.34
C HIS A 66 -20.17 -5.67 4.79
N VAL A 67 -18.86 -5.46 4.99
CA VAL A 67 -17.81 -6.43 4.67
C VAL A 67 -16.87 -6.54 5.87
N ASP A 68 -16.76 -7.73 6.42
CA ASP A 68 -15.92 -8.00 7.57
C ASP A 68 -14.60 -8.71 7.22
N HIS A 69 -14.56 -9.48 6.12
CA HIS A 69 -13.32 -10.11 5.63
C HIS A 69 -13.36 -10.38 4.13
N LEU A 70 -12.20 -10.76 3.58
CA LEU A 70 -12.02 -11.18 2.20
C LEU A 70 -11.57 -12.64 2.16
N VAL A 71 -12.00 -13.35 1.11
CA VAL A 71 -11.52 -14.70 0.80
C VAL A 71 -11.05 -14.74 -0.65
N VAL A 72 -9.81 -15.16 -0.87
CA VAL A 72 -9.27 -15.45 -2.20
C VAL A 72 -9.18 -16.95 -2.36
N ARG A 73 -9.77 -17.47 -3.45
CA ARG A 73 -9.59 -18.88 -3.88
C ARG A 73 -8.78 -18.88 -5.17
N LYS A 74 -7.50 -19.21 -5.05
CA LYS A 74 -6.53 -19.16 -6.16
C LYS A 74 -6.93 -20.10 -7.30
N SER A 75 -7.32 -21.34 -6.98
CA SER A 75 -7.78 -22.33 -7.97
C SER A 75 -9.00 -21.89 -8.77
N GLN A 76 -9.87 -21.07 -8.16
CA GLN A 76 -11.08 -20.56 -8.80
C GLN A 76 -10.84 -19.21 -9.52
N ARG A 77 -9.71 -18.55 -9.30
CA ARG A 77 -9.46 -17.16 -9.73
C ARG A 77 -10.57 -16.23 -9.28
N ARG A 78 -10.92 -16.33 -7.97
CA ARG A 78 -11.98 -15.53 -7.35
C ARG A 78 -11.52 -14.87 -6.07
N LEU A 79 -11.95 -13.62 -5.91
CA LEU A 79 -11.91 -12.87 -4.67
C LEU A 79 -13.36 -12.63 -4.23
N TYR A 80 -13.65 -12.91 -2.97
CA TYR A 80 -14.96 -12.74 -2.36
C TYR A 80 -14.87 -11.69 -1.25
N LEU A 81 -15.82 -10.76 -1.21
CA LEU A 81 -16.07 -9.94 -0.04
C LEU A 81 -17.15 -10.62 0.79
N MET A 82 -16.90 -10.77 2.07
CA MET A 82 -17.73 -11.56 2.97
C MET A 82 -18.32 -10.70 4.10
N ASP A 83 -19.48 -11.12 4.60
CA ASP A 83 -20.15 -10.65 5.80
C ASP A 83 -20.56 -11.90 6.59
N GLY A 84 -19.74 -12.32 7.55
CA GLY A 84 -19.78 -13.67 8.11
C GLY A 84 -19.61 -14.72 7.01
N ASP A 85 -20.52 -15.68 6.96
CA ASP A 85 -20.51 -16.74 5.94
C ASP A 85 -21.17 -16.33 4.61
N ARG A 86 -21.70 -15.11 4.52
CA ARG A 86 -22.43 -14.63 3.36
C ARG A 86 -21.49 -13.95 2.36
N ILE A 87 -21.52 -14.39 1.09
CA ILE A 87 -20.85 -13.70 0.01
C ILE A 87 -21.62 -12.42 -0.33
N VAL A 88 -20.95 -11.27 -0.15
CA VAL A 88 -21.47 -9.94 -0.50
C VAL A 88 -21.18 -9.62 -1.95
N ARG A 89 -19.94 -9.91 -2.40
CA ARG A 89 -19.44 -9.66 -3.76
C ARG A 89 -18.48 -10.76 -4.18
N SER A 90 -18.35 -10.95 -5.48
CA SER A 90 -17.40 -11.90 -6.07
C SER A 90 -16.78 -11.33 -7.32
N TYR A 91 -15.45 -11.32 -7.38
CA TYR A 91 -14.68 -10.74 -8.47
C TYR A 91 -13.79 -11.80 -9.12
N LYS A 92 -13.65 -11.71 -10.45
CA LYS A 92 -12.62 -12.47 -11.17
C LYS A 92 -11.27 -11.80 -10.92
N ILE A 93 -10.24 -12.61 -10.68
CA ILE A 93 -8.90 -12.11 -10.40
C ILE A 93 -7.87 -12.75 -11.35
N ALA A 94 -6.75 -12.06 -11.53
CA ALA A 94 -5.52 -12.62 -12.05
C ALA A 94 -4.48 -12.67 -10.93
N LEU A 95 -3.63 -13.67 -10.97
CA LEU A 95 -2.62 -13.96 -9.95
C LEU A 95 -1.20 -13.82 -10.51
N GLY A 96 -0.22 -14.22 -9.71
CA GLY A 96 1.16 -14.36 -10.15
C GLY A 96 1.29 -15.40 -11.27
N LEU A 97 2.32 -15.24 -12.11
CA LEU A 97 2.61 -16.13 -13.25
C LEU A 97 2.74 -17.61 -12.86
N GLU A 98 3.16 -17.89 -11.62
CA GLU A 98 3.24 -19.23 -11.04
C GLU A 98 2.16 -19.35 -9.93
N PRO A 99 0.89 -19.58 -10.28
CA PRO A 99 -0.21 -19.44 -9.34
C PRO A 99 -0.35 -20.59 -8.33
N VAL A 100 0.34 -21.69 -8.52
CA VAL A 100 0.19 -22.90 -7.70
C VAL A 100 1.15 -22.88 -6.51
N GLY A 101 0.62 -23.15 -5.32
CA GLY A 101 1.37 -23.17 -4.07
C GLY A 101 1.59 -21.78 -3.45
N PRO A 102 2.05 -21.73 -2.18
CA PRO A 102 2.31 -20.49 -1.47
C PRO A 102 3.52 -19.75 -2.03
N LYS A 103 3.55 -18.44 -1.83
CA LYS A 103 4.75 -17.64 -2.05
C LYS A 103 5.80 -17.99 -1.00
N GLU A 104 7.01 -18.31 -1.45
CA GLU A 104 8.11 -18.75 -0.58
C GLU A 104 9.27 -17.77 -0.57
N ARG A 105 9.56 -17.13 -1.72
CA ARG A 105 10.73 -16.27 -1.88
C ARG A 105 10.47 -15.15 -2.88
N ASP A 106 11.35 -14.18 -2.87
CA ASP A 106 11.37 -13.11 -3.86
C ASP A 106 11.58 -13.68 -5.27
N GLY A 107 10.89 -13.13 -6.26
CA GLY A 107 11.01 -13.56 -7.66
C GLY A 107 10.41 -14.92 -8.00
N ASP A 108 9.64 -15.56 -7.12
CA ASP A 108 8.99 -16.85 -7.42
C ASP A 108 7.67 -16.71 -8.18
N PHE A 109 7.23 -15.50 -8.46
CA PHE A 109 6.00 -15.17 -9.19
C PHE A 109 4.72 -15.79 -8.59
N ARG A 110 4.75 -16.18 -7.32
CA ARG A 110 3.61 -16.78 -6.62
C ARG A 110 2.85 -15.76 -5.79
N THR A 111 1.54 -15.91 -5.76
CA THR A 111 0.67 -15.23 -4.80
C THR A 111 0.70 -16.00 -3.48
N PRO A 112 0.90 -15.32 -2.33
CA PRO A 112 0.98 -16.00 -1.05
C PRO A 112 -0.33 -16.72 -0.70
N GLU A 113 -0.23 -17.73 0.17
CA GLU A 113 -1.34 -18.44 0.80
C GLU A 113 -1.25 -18.24 2.31
N GLY A 114 -2.39 -18.05 2.96
CA GLY A 114 -2.47 -17.82 4.40
C GLY A 114 -3.29 -16.61 4.79
N TRP A 115 -3.15 -16.26 6.06
CA TRP A 115 -3.92 -15.19 6.71
C TRP A 115 -3.15 -13.88 6.74
N TYR A 116 -3.78 -12.82 6.20
CA TYR A 116 -3.21 -11.48 6.13
C TYR A 116 -4.26 -10.42 6.47
N ARG A 117 -3.87 -9.16 6.36
CA ARG A 117 -4.76 -8.01 6.50
C ARG A 117 -4.50 -7.02 5.37
N LEU A 118 -5.51 -6.27 5.00
CA LEU A 118 -5.34 -5.07 4.17
C LEU A 118 -4.56 -4.04 4.99
N ALA A 119 -3.38 -3.60 4.51
CA ALA A 119 -2.44 -2.81 5.30
C ALA A 119 -2.44 -1.34 4.91
N ARG A 120 -2.28 -1.03 3.63
CA ARG A 120 -2.12 0.35 3.15
C ARG A 120 -2.73 0.54 1.78
N ARG A 121 -3.43 1.66 1.61
CA ARG A 121 -4.05 2.08 0.34
C ARG A 121 -3.14 3.04 -0.41
N ASN A 122 -3.02 2.87 -1.73
CA ASN A 122 -2.32 3.78 -2.61
C ASN A 122 -3.25 4.27 -3.73
N PRO A 123 -3.77 5.52 -3.64
CA PRO A 123 -4.62 6.11 -4.68
C PRO A 123 -3.81 6.60 -5.90
N ARG A 124 -2.49 6.56 -5.84
CA ARG A 124 -1.57 6.95 -6.92
C ARG A 124 -0.72 5.77 -7.36
N SER A 125 -1.36 4.63 -7.54
CA SER A 125 -0.71 3.41 -8.00
C SER A 125 -0.46 3.46 -9.51
N ASP A 126 0.63 2.81 -9.97
CA ASP A 126 0.86 2.55 -11.40
C ASP A 126 -0.16 1.58 -12.00
N TYR A 127 -0.97 0.97 -11.13
CA TYR A 127 -2.03 0.02 -11.44
C TYR A 127 -3.40 0.53 -10.97
N PHE A 128 -3.78 1.74 -11.40
CA PHE A 128 -5.02 2.43 -11.06
C PHE A 128 -5.12 2.73 -9.57
N LEU A 129 -5.61 1.80 -8.76
CA LEU A 129 -5.64 1.84 -7.29
C LEU A 129 -4.96 0.58 -6.76
N SER A 130 -4.35 0.63 -5.58
CA SER A 130 -3.84 -0.57 -4.94
C SER A 130 -4.02 -0.57 -3.44
N ILE A 131 -4.22 -1.77 -2.88
CA ILE A 131 -4.27 -2.04 -1.44
C ILE A 131 -3.22 -3.08 -1.13
N GLN A 132 -2.23 -2.72 -0.34
CA GLN A 132 -1.19 -3.64 0.11
C GLN A 132 -1.76 -4.61 1.14
N ILE A 133 -1.39 -5.88 1.06
CA ILE A 133 -1.65 -6.86 2.11
C ILE A 133 -0.43 -7.00 3.04
N SER A 134 -0.64 -7.52 4.24
CA SER A 134 0.39 -7.62 5.28
C SER A 134 1.35 -8.81 5.08
N TYR A 135 1.62 -9.18 3.82
CA TYR A 135 2.67 -10.14 3.49
C TYR A 135 4.07 -9.47 3.56
N PRO A 136 5.12 -10.12 4.08
CA PRO A 136 5.10 -11.43 4.73
C PRO A 136 4.61 -11.37 6.19
N ASN A 137 3.90 -12.40 6.62
CA ASN A 137 3.55 -12.61 8.02
C ASN A 137 4.68 -13.35 8.79
N ALA A 138 4.45 -13.68 10.06
CA ALA A 138 5.46 -14.34 10.90
C ALA A 138 5.83 -15.74 10.39
N GLU A 139 4.86 -16.48 9.85
CA GLU A 139 5.07 -17.82 9.30
C GLU A 139 5.88 -17.78 8.01
N ASP A 140 5.58 -16.83 7.13
CA ASP A 140 6.34 -16.61 5.89
C ASP A 140 7.80 -16.27 6.21
N MET A 141 8.02 -15.39 7.18
CA MET A 141 9.37 -15.01 7.62
C MET A 141 10.11 -16.17 8.25
N GLN A 142 9.43 -17.00 9.04
CA GLN A 142 10.05 -18.20 9.66
C GLN A 142 10.46 -19.21 8.59
N ARG A 143 9.58 -19.49 7.64
CA ARG A 143 9.85 -20.40 6.50
C ARG A 143 11.04 -19.92 5.68
N ALA A 144 11.07 -18.62 5.35
CA ALA A 144 12.16 -18.04 4.59
C ALA A 144 13.52 -18.12 5.32
N ARG A 145 13.54 -17.91 6.65
CA ARG A 145 14.76 -18.06 7.46
C ARG A 145 15.30 -19.49 7.45
N LEU A 146 14.41 -20.49 7.57
CA LEU A 146 14.80 -21.90 7.56
C LEU A 146 15.48 -22.31 6.24
N HIS A 147 15.11 -21.67 5.15
CA HIS A 147 15.64 -21.95 3.82
C HIS A 147 16.68 -20.94 3.34
N HIS A 148 17.04 -19.94 4.16
CA HIS A 148 17.93 -18.83 3.79
C HIS A 148 17.42 -18.04 2.56
N TRP A 149 16.11 -17.87 2.43
CA TRP A 149 15.47 -17.11 1.36
C TRP A 149 15.12 -15.70 1.79
N GLN A 150 14.98 -14.81 0.81
CA GLN A 150 14.32 -13.51 0.98
C GLN A 150 12.85 -13.67 0.64
N THR A 151 11.95 -13.23 1.50
CA THR A 151 10.50 -13.35 1.27
C THR A 151 10.02 -12.53 0.08
N GLY A 152 10.73 -11.44 -0.24
CA GLY A 152 10.17 -10.35 -1.01
C GLY A 152 9.10 -9.59 -0.22
N GLY A 153 8.18 -8.93 -0.90
CA GLY A 153 7.13 -8.13 -0.27
C GLY A 153 6.24 -7.45 -1.31
N SER A 154 5.57 -6.38 -0.87
CA SER A 154 4.75 -5.53 -1.76
C SER A 154 3.67 -6.28 -2.53
N ILE A 155 3.06 -7.30 -1.93
CA ILE A 155 1.91 -7.98 -2.50
C ILE A 155 0.67 -7.09 -2.31
N MET A 156 -0.05 -6.87 -3.40
CA MET A 156 -1.18 -5.94 -3.44
C MET A 156 -2.40 -6.54 -4.12
N ILE A 157 -3.58 -6.06 -3.76
CA ILE A 157 -4.76 -6.11 -4.61
C ILE A 157 -4.74 -4.81 -5.43
N HIS A 158 -4.87 -4.88 -6.76
CA HIS A 158 -4.76 -3.69 -7.62
C HIS A 158 -5.58 -3.82 -8.91
N GLY A 159 -5.83 -2.68 -9.55
CA GLY A 159 -6.47 -2.62 -10.87
C GLY A 159 -5.52 -2.95 -12.02
N LEU A 160 -5.88 -2.51 -13.21
CA LEU A 160 -5.06 -2.70 -14.41
C LEU A 160 -3.88 -1.72 -14.46
N PRO A 161 -2.84 -2.00 -15.23
CA PRO A 161 -1.76 -1.03 -15.47
C PRO A 161 -2.30 0.26 -16.10
N ASN A 162 -1.85 1.42 -15.61
CA ASN A 162 -2.23 2.73 -16.19
C ASN A 162 -1.83 2.86 -17.67
N ARG A 163 -0.86 2.05 -18.11
CA ARG A 163 -0.47 1.92 -19.51
C ARG A 163 -0.51 0.44 -19.88
N LEU A 164 -1.53 0.06 -20.62
CA LEU A 164 -1.69 -1.32 -21.08
C LEU A 164 -0.61 -1.66 -22.12
N LYS A 165 0.10 -2.76 -21.91
CA LYS A 165 1.07 -3.34 -22.86
C LYS A 165 0.46 -4.43 -23.72
N ASN A 166 -0.66 -5.00 -23.29
CA ASN A 166 -1.40 -6.07 -23.95
C ASN A 166 -2.86 -5.65 -24.13
N SER A 167 -3.62 -6.46 -24.86
CA SER A 167 -5.06 -6.24 -25.02
C SER A 167 -5.80 -6.36 -23.67
N PRO A 168 -6.93 -5.69 -23.46
CA PRO A 168 -7.76 -5.89 -22.26
C PRO A 168 -8.16 -7.35 -22.02
N TRP A 169 -8.37 -8.10 -23.09
CA TRP A 169 -8.66 -9.53 -23.03
C TRP A 169 -7.56 -10.32 -22.32
N TYR A 170 -6.29 -10.01 -22.61
CA TYR A 170 -5.13 -10.66 -22.00
C TYR A 170 -5.18 -10.57 -20.48
N TYR A 171 -5.40 -9.36 -19.94
CA TYR A 171 -5.43 -9.11 -18.50
C TYR A 171 -6.61 -9.78 -17.80
N GLN A 172 -7.68 -10.06 -18.52
CA GLN A 172 -8.86 -10.71 -17.98
C GLN A 172 -8.77 -12.25 -17.97
N HIS A 173 -7.88 -12.86 -18.80
CA HIS A 173 -7.88 -14.30 -19.03
C HIS A 173 -6.58 -14.99 -18.65
N ASN A 174 -5.54 -14.24 -18.29
CA ASN A 174 -4.26 -14.80 -17.91
C ASN A 174 -3.86 -14.35 -16.50
N ASP A 175 -3.04 -15.15 -15.84
CA ASP A 175 -2.26 -14.72 -14.69
C ASP A 175 -1.04 -13.97 -15.24
N TRP A 176 -0.75 -12.78 -14.72
CA TRP A 176 0.24 -11.88 -15.32
C TRP A 176 1.04 -11.06 -14.32
N THR A 177 0.78 -11.24 -13.03
CA THR A 177 1.45 -10.45 -12.00
C THR A 177 2.70 -11.15 -11.49
N ASP A 178 3.51 -10.43 -10.71
CA ASP A 178 4.68 -10.98 -10.02
C ASP A 178 4.31 -11.53 -8.62
N GLY A 179 3.02 -11.84 -8.42
CA GLY A 179 2.48 -12.36 -7.15
C GLY A 179 1.33 -11.55 -6.56
N CYS A 180 1.03 -10.39 -7.10
CA CYS A 180 -0.13 -9.58 -6.72
C CYS A 180 -1.46 -10.22 -7.15
N ILE A 181 -2.55 -9.67 -6.64
CA ILE A 181 -3.93 -10.04 -6.99
C ILE A 181 -4.50 -8.90 -7.84
N ALA A 182 -4.64 -9.12 -9.14
CA ALA A 182 -5.18 -8.10 -10.04
C ALA A 182 -6.69 -8.32 -10.29
N VAL A 183 -7.42 -7.22 -10.34
CA VAL A 183 -8.86 -7.14 -10.66
C VAL A 183 -9.10 -6.13 -11.77
N SER A 184 -10.34 -6.01 -12.26
CA SER A 184 -10.69 -4.88 -13.13
C SER A 184 -10.69 -3.57 -12.34
N ASP A 185 -10.53 -2.42 -13.02
CA ASP A 185 -10.57 -1.10 -12.37
C ASP A 185 -11.92 -0.85 -11.68
N ALA A 186 -13.02 -1.29 -12.29
CA ALA A 186 -14.35 -1.18 -11.71
C ALA A 186 -14.47 -2.00 -10.41
N ASP A 187 -13.99 -3.25 -10.42
CA ASP A 187 -13.98 -4.11 -9.24
C ASP A 187 -13.06 -3.53 -8.13
N MET A 188 -11.93 -2.93 -8.55
CA MET A 188 -11.01 -2.29 -7.60
C MET A 188 -11.65 -1.10 -6.88
N VAL A 189 -12.49 -0.32 -7.56
CA VAL A 189 -13.26 0.76 -6.93
C VAL A 189 -14.24 0.20 -5.90
N GLU A 190 -14.98 -0.86 -6.20
CA GLU A 190 -15.88 -1.48 -5.22
C GLU A 190 -15.12 -2.03 -4.01
N ILE A 191 -14.03 -2.77 -4.23
CA ILE A 191 -13.19 -3.29 -3.14
C ILE A 191 -12.67 -2.14 -2.28
N TRP A 192 -12.24 -1.04 -2.91
CA TRP A 192 -11.76 0.15 -2.21
C TRP A 192 -12.82 0.79 -1.33
N LEU A 193 -14.06 0.87 -1.80
CA LEU A 193 -15.15 1.50 -1.07
C LEU A 193 -15.73 0.61 0.04
N LEU A 194 -15.77 -0.71 -0.18
CA LEU A 194 -16.40 -1.66 0.71
C LEU A 194 -15.48 -2.22 1.80
N THR A 195 -14.18 -2.00 1.71
CA THR A 195 -13.20 -2.52 2.68
C THR A 195 -12.50 -1.39 3.43
N ARG A 196 -11.78 -1.72 4.49
CA ARG A 196 -11.00 -0.78 5.31
C ARG A 196 -9.60 -1.34 5.56
N ASP A 197 -8.66 -0.49 5.96
CA ASP A 197 -7.38 -0.95 6.45
C ASP A 197 -7.59 -1.80 7.71
N GLY A 198 -6.84 -2.88 7.85
CA GLY A 198 -7.02 -3.87 8.89
C GLY A 198 -8.03 -4.97 8.57
N THR A 199 -8.85 -4.84 7.50
CA THR A 199 -9.78 -5.92 7.10
C THR A 199 -9.01 -7.21 6.84
N PRO A 200 -9.41 -8.34 7.47
CA PRO A 200 -8.80 -9.64 7.24
C PRO A 200 -8.93 -10.11 5.80
N ILE A 201 -7.95 -10.85 5.33
CA ILE A 201 -7.96 -11.54 4.03
C ILE A 201 -7.36 -12.93 4.18
N ASP A 202 -8.10 -13.95 3.76
CA ASP A 202 -7.65 -15.33 3.71
C ASP A 202 -7.41 -15.73 2.25
N ILE A 203 -6.19 -16.20 1.96
CA ILE A 203 -5.77 -16.60 0.62
C ILE A 203 -5.58 -18.11 0.61
N LEU A 204 -6.52 -18.79 -0.04
CA LEU A 204 -6.60 -20.23 -0.14
C LEU A 204 -6.09 -20.73 -1.50
N PRO A 205 -5.63 -21.97 -1.58
CA PRO A 205 -5.22 -22.65 -2.82
C PRO A 205 -6.25 -22.62 -3.95
#